data_34442abc25d3e648b4c4fc43a390e28e
#
_entry.id   34442abc25d3e648b4c4fc43a390e28e
#
_cell.length_a   1.000
_cell.length_b   1.000
_cell.length_c   1.000
_cell.angle_alpha   90.00
_cell.angle_beta   90.00
_cell.angle_gamma   90.00
#
_symmetry.space_group_name_H-M   'P 1'
#
loop_
_entity.id
_entity.type
_entity.pdbx_description
1 polymer ?
#
loop_
_entity_poly.entity_id
_entity_poly.type
_entity_poly.pdbx_seq_one_letter_code
_entity_poly.pdbx_strand_id
1 'polypeptide(L)'
;MNNSAPSRVELLQGTLDLLILRTLMAGPSHGHAIAKHIQRTSQDLLQVETGSLYPALHRLEAKGWIGASWDLSDRGKRAKYYRLTALGRRQLASEQSKWQAFSRAMGLILNPVDQEGQ
;
A
#
# COMPACT_ATOMS: atom_id res chain seq x y z
N MET A 1 12.44 0.74 -25.94
CA MET A 1 12.46 0.51 -25.26
C MET A 1 12.74 -0.07 -24.45
N ASN A 2 13.01 0.07 -23.89
CA ASN A 2 13.42 -0.39 -23.15
C ASN A 2 13.03 -1.08 -22.45
N ASN A 3 13.17 -1.27 -21.98
CA ASN A 3 13.10 -1.86 -21.31
C ASN A 3 13.31 -2.74 -20.79
N SER A 4 13.50 -2.54 -20.48
CA SER A 4 14.11 -3.41 -20.14
C SER A 4 13.91 -3.86 -18.83
N ALA A 5 14.39 -3.73 -18.18
CA ALA A 5 14.40 -4.26 -16.97
C ALA A 5 13.32 -3.83 -16.20
N PRO A 6 12.66 -4.53 -15.78
CA PRO A 6 11.60 -4.18 -15.23
C PRO A 6 11.63 -4.11 -14.00
N SER A 7 11.93 -3.71 -13.73
CA SER A 7 12.10 -3.58 -12.62
C SER A 7 11.00 -3.26 -11.77
N ARG A 8 10.84 -2.21 -11.27
CA ARG A 8 9.81 -1.93 -10.30
C ARG A 8 8.64 -1.24 -10.92
N VAL A 9 7.47 -1.58 -10.45
CA VAL A 9 6.26 -0.93 -10.91
C VAL A 9 6.11 0.37 -10.15
N GLU A 10 5.80 1.43 -10.89
CA GLU A 10 5.57 2.71 -10.28
C GLU A 10 4.21 2.70 -9.61
N LEU A 11 4.14 3.15 -8.38
CA LEU A 11 2.89 3.12 -7.65
C LEU A 11 1.99 4.27 -8.04
N LEU A 12 0.78 3.92 -8.44
CA LEU A 12 -0.23 4.93 -8.75
C LEU A 12 -0.79 5.49 -7.45
N GLN A 13 -1.22 6.74 -7.52
CA GLN A 13 -1.85 7.35 -6.37
C GLN A 13 -3.10 6.55 -6.02
N GLY A 14 -3.34 6.36 -4.77
CA GLY A 14 -4.45 5.54 -4.32
C GLY A 14 -4.03 4.11 -4.04
N THR A 15 -3.18 3.53 -4.88
CA THR A 15 -2.71 2.17 -4.62
C THR A 15 -1.74 2.16 -3.43
N LEU A 16 -0.92 3.19 -3.30
CA LEU A 16 -0.05 3.28 -2.13
C LEU A 16 -0.87 3.40 -0.86
N ASP A 17 -1.93 4.21 -0.89
CA ASP A 17 -2.81 4.38 0.27
C ASP A 17 -3.40 3.03 0.68
N LEU A 18 -3.87 2.26 -0.30
CA LEU A 18 -4.42 0.92 -0.05
C LEU A 18 -3.38 0.00 0.59
N LEU A 19 -2.14 0.04 0.09
CA LEU A 19 -1.08 -0.82 0.62
C LEU A 19 -0.70 -0.45 2.05
N ILE A 20 -0.70 0.84 2.36
CA ILE A 20 -0.45 1.29 3.73
C ILE A 20 -1.54 0.77 4.67
N LEU A 21 -2.80 0.94 4.28
CA LEU A 21 -3.91 0.48 5.11
C LEU A 21 -3.83 -1.03 5.33
N ARG A 22 -3.53 -1.78 4.27
CA ARG A 22 -3.43 -3.22 4.39
C ARG A 22 -2.29 -3.65 5.30
N THR A 23 -1.16 -2.95 5.23
CA THR A 23 -0.03 -3.23 6.10
C THR A 23 -0.42 -3.05 7.57
N LEU A 24 -1.18 -1.99 7.86
CA LEU A 24 -1.56 -1.69 9.23
C LEU A 24 -2.66 -2.60 9.78
N MET A 25 -3.25 -3.44 8.93
CA MET A 25 -4.17 -4.48 9.42
C MET A 25 -3.47 -5.43 10.39
N ALA A 26 -2.18 -5.64 10.21
CA ALA A 26 -1.45 -6.57 11.07
C ALA A 26 -1.08 -5.95 12.41
N GLY A 27 -1.16 -4.64 12.54
CA GLY A 27 -0.85 -3.96 13.80
C GLY A 27 -0.13 -2.65 13.54
N PRO A 28 0.09 -1.86 14.59
CA PRO A 28 0.74 -0.56 14.45
C PRO A 28 2.16 -0.70 13.91
N SER A 29 2.60 0.30 13.16
CA SER A 29 3.91 0.27 12.55
C SER A 29 4.39 1.69 12.25
N HIS A 30 5.70 1.92 12.27
CA HIS A 30 6.25 3.21 11.88
C HIS A 30 6.49 3.22 10.36
N GLY A 31 6.71 4.43 9.82
CA GLY A 31 6.77 4.61 8.36
C GLY A 31 7.80 3.74 7.68
N HIS A 32 9.01 3.68 8.22
CA HIS A 32 10.07 2.88 7.59
C HIS A 32 9.68 1.39 7.53
N ALA A 33 9.07 0.87 8.59
CA ALA A 33 8.67 -0.53 8.61
C ALA A 33 7.53 -0.80 7.63
N ILE A 34 6.63 0.18 7.44
CA ILE A 34 5.56 0.06 6.45
C ILE A 34 6.16 -0.09 5.06
N ALA A 35 7.10 0.79 4.72
CA ALA A 35 7.73 0.76 3.40
C ALA A 35 8.46 -0.55 3.17
N LYS A 36 9.20 -1.01 4.18
CA LYS A 36 9.94 -2.26 4.06
C LYS A 36 9.02 -3.47 3.92
N HIS A 37 7.90 -3.45 4.64
CA HIS A 37 6.93 -4.53 4.54
C HIS A 37 6.35 -4.63 3.13
N ILE A 38 5.99 -3.49 2.55
CA ILE A 38 5.45 -3.47 1.19
C ILE A 38 6.48 -4.01 0.21
N GLN A 39 7.73 -3.57 0.35
CA GLN A 39 8.79 -4.02 -0.54
C GLN A 39 9.01 -5.53 -0.44
N ARG A 40 9.14 -6.04 0.79
CA ARG A 40 9.39 -7.47 0.97
C ARG A 40 8.22 -8.32 0.52
N THR A 41 7.01 -7.92 0.88
CA THR A 41 5.82 -8.71 0.56
C THR A 41 5.58 -8.77 -0.93
N SER A 42 5.98 -7.73 -1.67
CA SER A 42 5.85 -7.71 -3.11
C SER A 42 7.06 -8.32 -3.82
N GLN A 43 7.97 -8.94 -3.08
CA GLN A 43 9.18 -9.56 -3.65
C GLN A 43 9.98 -8.53 -4.46
N ASP A 44 10.12 -7.34 -3.90
CA ASP A 44 10.87 -6.23 -4.48
C ASP A 44 10.27 -5.65 -5.75
N LEU A 45 9.08 -6.07 -6.13
CA LEU A 45 8.44 -5.48 -7.30
C LEU A 45 8.00 -4.05 -7.03
N LEU A 46 7.62 -3.75 -5.79
CA LEU A 46 7.21 -2.41 -5.42
C LEU A 46 8.22 -1.82 -4.45
N GLN A 47 8.60 -0.57 -4.73
CA GLN A 47 9.49 0.15 -3.84
C GLN A 47 8.81 1.45 -3.46
N VAL A 48 8.76 1.75 -2.17
CA VAL A 48 8.07 2.93 -1.68
C VAL A 48 9.09 3.97 -1.31
N GLU A 49 9.06 5.08 -2.05
CA GLU A 49 9.98 6.18 -1.81
C GLU A 49 9.49 7.04 -0.66
N THR A 50 10.42 7.58 0.11
CA THR A 50 10.11 8.46 1.21
C THR A 50 9.27 9.64 0.77
N GLY A 51 9.57 10.18 -0.41
CA GLY A 51 8.85 11.32 -0.96
C GLY A 51 7.39 11.03 -1.26
N SER A 52 7.01 9.76 -1.40
CA SER A 52 5.62 9.38 -1.62
C SER A 52 4.97 8.89 -0.33
N LEU A 53 5.76 8.22 0.50
CA LEU A 53 5.23 7.59 1.71
C LEU A 53 4.68 8.59 2.71
N TYR A 54 5.47 9.59 3.09
CA TYR A 54 5.05 10.49 4.16
C TYR A 54 3.88 11.39 3.76
N PRO A 55 3.82 11.90 2.53
CA PRO A 55 2.60 12.59 2.11
C PRO A 55 1.36 11.69 2.15
N ALA A 56 1.51 10.40 1.80
CA ALA A 56 0.39 9.47 1.86
C ALA A 56 -0.06 9.26 3.31
N LEU A 57 0.88 9.09 4.22
CA LEU A 57 0.56 8.94 5.64
C LEU A 57 -0.17 10.17 6.17
N HIS A 58 0.26 11.36 5.77
CA HIS A 58 -0.40 12.59 6.18
C HIS A 58 -1.84 12.66 5.65
N ARG A 59 -2.05 12.27 4.40
CA ARG A 59 -3.39 12.26 3.83
C ARG A 59 -4.31 11.30 4.58
N LEU A 60 -3.82 10.12 4.86
CA LEU A 60 -4.62 9.10 5.54
C LEU A 60 -4.93 9.49 6.97
N GLU A 61 -3.98 10.12 7.63
CA GLU A 61 -4.19 10.62 8.99
C GLU A 61 -5.22 11.74 8.99
N ALA A 62 -5.13 12.65 8.03
CA ALA A 62 -6.08 13.75 7.91
C ALA A 62 -7.50 13.26 7.64
N LYS A 63 -7.63 12.14 6.93
CA LYS A 63 -8.93 11.54 6.67
C LYS A 63 -9.48 10.75 7.86
N GLY A 64 -8.65 10.55 8.87
CA GLY A 64 -9.06 9.74 10.02
C GLY A 64 -9.02 8.24 9.76
N TRP A 65 -8.40 7.80 8.67
CA TRP A 65 -8.30 6.37 8.36
C TRP A 65 -7.19 5.70 9.15
N ILE A 66 -6.18 6.48 9.53
CA ILE A 66 -5.13 5.99 10.43
C ILE A 66 -4.95 7.01 11.54
N GLY A 67 -4.51 6.53 12.70
CA GLY A 67 -4.12 7.37 13.81
C GLY A 67 -2.63 7.24 14.02
N ALA A 68 -2.07 8.14 14.81
CA ALA A 68 -0.64 8.12 15.06
C ALA A 68 -0.34 8.41 16.52
N SER A 69 0.74 7.83 17.00
CA SER A 69 1.24 8.12 18.34
C SER A 69 2.75 7.97 18.33
N TRP A 70 3.40 8.65 19.27
CA TRP A 70 4.85 8.55 19.41
C TRP A 70 5.17 7.52 20.48
N ASP A 71 6.15 6.67 20.19
CA ASP A 71 6.58 5.64 21.12
C ASP A 71 8.04 5.33 20.84
N LEU A 72 8.63 4.48 21.66
CA LEU A 72 10.01 4.10 21.48
C LEU A 72 10.07 2.92 20.51
N SER A 73 11.00 3.03 19.57
CA SER A 73 11.25 1.93 18.66
C SER A 73 12.08 0.87 19.38
N ASP A 74 12.31 -0.27 18.71
CA ASP A 74 13.12 -1.35 19.26
C ASP A 74 14.52 -0.89 19.62
N ARG A 75 14.99 0.19 18.99
CA ARG A 75 16.32 0.71 19.29
C ARG A 75 16.30 1.81 20.35
N GLY A 76 15.18 1.99 21.02
CA GLY A 76 15.04 3.00 22.03
C GLY A 76 14.91 4.41 21.53
N LYS A 77 14.70 4.59 20.21
CA LYS A 77 14.52 5.91 19.63
C LYS A 77 13.05 6.21 19.48
N ARG A 78 12.72 7.50 19.65
CA ARG A 78 11.36 7.92 19.49
C ARG A 78 10.94 7.80 18.03
N ALA A 79 9.80 7.18 17.79
CA ALA A 79 9.28 6.99 16.45
C ALA A 79 7.78 7.18 16.44
N LYS A 80 7.27 7.65 15.32
CA LYS A 80 5.83 7.84 15.16
C LYS A 80 5.24 6.55 14.61
N TYR A 81 4.32 5.97 15.37
CA TYR A 81 3.65 4.74 14.99
C TYR A 81 2.25 5.05 14.50
N TYR A 82 1.87 4.40 13.43
CA TYR A 82 0.55 4.56 12.81
C TYR A 82 -0.27 3.31 13.07
N ARG A 83 -1.57 3.50 13.23
CA ARG A 83 -2.49 2.38 13.44
C ARG A 83 -3.73 2.58 12.61
N LEU A 84 -4.35 1.49 12.21
CA LEU A 84 -5.58 1.54 11.45
C LEU A 84 -6.73 1.87 12.39
N THR A 85 -7.58 2.83 12.01
CA THR A 85 -8.77 3.16 12.79
C THR A 85 -9.94 2.31 12.34
N ALA A 86 -11.05 2.37 13.06
CA ALA A 86 -12.28 1.67 12.64
C ALA A 86 -12.75 2.16 11.28
N LEU A 87 -12.67 3.49 11.05
CA LEU A 87 -13.01 4.04 9.75
C LEU A 87 -12.05 3.52 8.68
N GLY A 88 -10.76 3.46 9.00
CA GLY A 88 -9.76 2.95 8.07
C GLY A 88 -10.01 1.50 7.70
N ARG A 89 -10.49 0.67 8.63
CA ARG A 89 -10.82 -0.72 8.32
C ARG A 89 -11.94 -0.81 7.31
N ARG A 90 -12.97 0.02 7.47
CA ARG A 90 -14.07 0.04 6.52
C ARG A 90 -13.62 0.53 5.16
N GLN A 91 -12.77 1.55 5.15
CA GLN A 91 -12.25 2.08 3.89
C GLN A 91 -11.34 1.08 3.20
N LEU A 92 -10.54 0.35 3.96
CA LEU A 92 -9.68 -0.68 3.40
C LEU A 92 -10.52 -1.72 2.67
N ALA A 93 -11.58 -2.21 3.30
CA ALA A 93 -12.44 -3.23 2.67
C ALA A 93 -13.04 -2.72 1.36
N SER A 94 -13.51 -1.47 1.37
CA SER A 94 -14.10 -0.87 0.18
C SER A 94 -13.07 -0.68 -0.93
N GLU A 95 -11.91 -0.14 -0.60
CA GLU A 95 -10.87 0.13 -1.59
C GLU A 95 -10.28 -1.17 -2.14
N GLN A 96 -10.15 -2.17 -1.29
CA GLN A 96 -9.64 -3.46 -1.74
C GLN A 96 -10.59 -4.13 -2.72
N SER A 97 -11.90 -4.05 -2.45
CA SER A 97 -12.88 -4.59 -3.38
C SER A 97 -12.84 -3.89 -4.74
N LYS A 98 -12.71 -2.57 -4.72
CA LYS A 98 -12.61 -1.81 -5.97
C LYS A 98 -11.37 -2.20 -6.75
N TRP A 99 -10.25 -2.35 -6.05
CA TRP A 99 -9.01 -2.73 -6.69
C TRP A 99 -9.12 -4.12 -7.31
N GLN A 100 -9.71 -5.06 -6.60
CA GLN A 100 -9.85 -6.42 -7.11
C GLN A 100 -10.72 -6.45 -8.35
N ALA A 101 -11.81 -5.69 -8.36
CA ALA A 101 -12.68 -5.61 -9.54
C ALA A 101 -11.95 -4.97 -10.72
N PHE A 102 -11.19 -3.90 -10.46
CA PHE A 102 -10.44 -3.24 -11.50
C PHE A 102 -9.36 -4.15 -12.07
N SER A 103 -8.64 -4.83 -11.19
CA SER A 103 -7.57 -5.73 -11.60
C SER A 103 -8.13 -6.87 -12.46
N ARG A 104 -9.29 -7.39 -12.08
CA ARG A 104 -9.93 -8.43 -12.87
C ARG A 104 -10.33 -7.90 -14.24
N ALA A 105 -10.93 -6.71 -14.30
CA ALA A 105 -11.32 -6.13 -15.58
C ALA A 105 -10.11 -5.90 -16.47
N MET A 106 -9.01 -5.43 -15.90
CA MET A 106 -7.79 -5.22 -16.67
C MET A 106 -7.29 -6.54 -17.25
N GLY A 107 -7.31 -7.60 -16.44
CA GLY A 107 -6.86 -8.90 -16.91
C GLY A 107 -7.71 -9.42 -18.05
N LEU A 108 -9.02 -9.25 -17.96
CA LEU A 108 -9.92 -9.70 -19.01
C LEU A 108 -9.68 -8.95 -20.33
N ILE A 109 -9.38 -7.67 -20.24
CA ILE A 109 -9.16 -6.85 -21.44
C ILE A 109 -7.78 -7.11 -22.02
N LEU A 110 -6.76 -7.19 -21.17
CA LEU A 110 -5.38 -7.30 -21.64
C LEU A 110 -5.00 -8.71 -22.03
N ASN A 111 -5.74 -9.72 -21.57
CA ASN A 111 -5.46 -11.12 -21.89
C ASN A 111 -6.65 -11.79 -22.51
N PRO A 112 -7.12 -11.28 -23.65
CA PRO A 112 -8.35 -11.82 -24.27
C PRO A 112 -8.20 -13.22 -24.84
N VAL A 113 -6.98 -13.65 -25.08
CA VAL A 113 -6.78 -14.97 -25.68
C VAL A 113 -7.32 -16.07 -24.78
N ASP A 114 -7.35 -15.87 -23.48
CA ASP A 114 -7.87 -16.87 -22.57
C ASP A 114 -9.34 -17.11 -22.79
N GLN A 115 -10.05 -16.10 -23.28
CA GLN A 115 -11.47 -16.23 -23.50
C GLN A 115 -11.75 -16.93 -24.82
N GLU A 116 -10.85 -16.80 -25.76
CA GLU A 116 -11.03 -17.46 -27.03
C GLU A 116 -10.72 -18.93 -26.96
N GLY A 117 -9.92 -19.33 -26.04
CA GLY A 117 -9.54 -20.70 -25.89
C GLY A 117 -10.66 -21.59 -25.37
N GLN A 118 -11.81 -21.05 -25.17
CA GLN A 118 -12.92 -21.80 -24.58
C GLN A 118 -13.66 -22.64 -25.57
#